data_f8cb46c76dcc5556ea2584d4b75744e9
#
_entry.id   f8cb46c76dcc5556ea2584d4b75744e9
#
_cell.length_a   1.000
_cell.length_b   1.000
_cell.length_c   1.000
_cell.angle_alpha   90.00
_cell.angle_beta   90.00
_cell.angle_gamma   90.00
#
_symmetry.space_group_name_H-M   'P 1'
#
loop_
_entity.id
_entity.type
_entity.pdbx_description
1 polymer ?
#
loop_
_entity_poly.entity_id
_entity_poly.type
_entity_poly.pdbx_seq_one_letter_code
_entity_poly.pdbx_strand_id
1 'polypeptide(L)'
;IEFYRRNYIEGLFLSSGIIVSPDHTMDLIYQTLYRLRTVCRFQGYIHVKAIPGADPVLIEKAGFLADRMSINLELPTSAALRQLAPCKSRHTILKPMRQIQNGIVQNKNELMVCRKTPPFVPAGQSTQMIIGATPENDFQIMSVAEGLYQNFGLKRVFYSAFVNVNHNSSLPSLPG
;
A
#
# COMPACT_ATOMS: atom_id res chain seq x y z
N ILE A 1 -11.93 10.29 15.29
CA ILE A 1 -13.36 10.59 15.03
C ILE A 1 -13.66 12.06 15.35
N GLU A 2 -13.29 12.57 16.52
CA GLU A 2 -13.56 13.97 16.90
C GLU A 2 -12.98 14.99 15.93
N PHE A 3 -11.75 14.80 15.45
CA PHE A 3 -11.16 15.68 14.44
C PHE A 3 -11.93 15.70 13.13
N TYR A 4 -12.47 14.54 12.73
CA TYR A 4 -13.32 14.45 11.55
C TYR A 4 -14.67 15.18 11.77
N ARG A 5 -15.34 14.95 12.91
CA ARG A 5 -16.60 15.63 13.25
C ARG A 5 -16.47 17.14 13.32
N ARG A 6 -15.29 17.63 13.71
CA ARG A 6 -14.96 19.07 13.77
C ARG A 6 -14.39 19.62 12.46
N ASN A 7 -14.38 18.85 11.39
CA ASN A 7 -13.83 19.20 10.07
C ASN A 7 -12.32 19.57 10.09
N TYR A 8 -11.55 19.03 11.01
CA TYR A 8 -10.09 19.22 11.05
C TYR A 8 -9.37 18.25 10.11
N ILE A 9 -10.00 17.11 9.77
CA ILE A 9 -9.48 16.12 8.81
C ILE A 9 -10.62 15.64 7.90
N GLU A 10 -10.29 15.35 6.64
CA GLU A 10 -11.22 14.78 5.65
C GLU A 10 -11.12 13.26 5.59
N GLY A 11 -10.03 12.70 6.06
CA GLY A 11 -9.76 11.27 6.01
C GLY A 11 -8.60 10.87 6.90
N LEU A 12 -8.21 9.61 6.78
CA LEU A 12 -7.08 9.07 7.52
C LEU A 12 -6.24 8.12 6.63
N PHE A 13 -4.96 8.02 6.99
CA PHE A 13 -4.04 7.01 6.50
C PHE A 13 -3.79 6.00 7.62
N LEU A 14 -4.12 4.72 7.38
CA LEU A 14 -3.92 3.65 8.34
C LEU A 14 -2.76 2.76 7.91
N SER A 15 -1.75 2.69 8.75
CA SER A 15 -0.52 1.94 8.51
C SER A 15 -0.02 1.34 9.84
N SER A 16 0.70 0.23 9.76
CA SER A 16 1.34 -0.41 10.90
C SER A 16 2.66 -1.06 10.48
N GLY A 17 3.57 -1.20 11.43
CA GLY A 17 4.62 -2.21 11.35
C GLY A 17 4.02 -3.60 11.57
N ILE A 18 4.77 -4.66 11.27
CA ILE A 18 4.33 -6.04 11.51
C ILE A 18 4.38 -6.33 13.01
N ILE A 19 3.22 -6.69 13.57
CA ILE A 19 3.04 -7.10 14.98
C ILE A 19 2.77 -8.60 14.97
N VAL A 20 3.64 -9.39 15.60
CA VAL A 20 3.55 -10.87 15.67
C VAL A 20 3.67 -11.53 14.29
N SER A 21 2.72 -11.28 13.38
CA SER A 21 2.71 -11.82 12.02
C SER A 21 2.02 -10.88 11.04
N PRO A 22 2.24 -11.06 9.71
CA PRO A 22 1.50 -10.30 8.70
C PRO A 22 -0.02 -10.46 8.82
N ASP A 23 -0.51 -11.68 9.06
CA ASP A 23 -1.93 -11.97 9.18
C ASP A 23 -2.54 -11.31 10.41
N HIS A 24 -1.89 -11.45 11.57
CA HIS A 24 -2.35 -10.80 12.79
C HIS A 24 -2.43 -9.27 12.62
N THR A 25 -1.41 -8.68 12.02
CA THR A 25 -1.37 -7.23 11.80
C THR A 25 -2.47 -6.79 10.83
N MET A 26 -2.67 -7.54 9.74
CA MET A 26 -3.71 -7.22 8.76
C MET A 26 -5.12 -7.42 9.33
N ASP A 27 -5.32 -8.39 10.21
CA ASP A 27 -6.59 -8.58 10.93
C ASP A 27 -6.88 -7.40 11.86
N LEU A 28 -5.89 -6.91 12.62
CA LEU A 28 -6.06 -5.70 13.44
C LEU A 28 -6.41 -4.46 12.60
N ILE A 29 -5.80 -4.31 11.43
CA ILE A 29 -6.12 -3.26 10.45
C ILE A 29 -7.58 -3.42 10.01
N TYR A 30 -7.99 -4.63 9.59
CA TYR A 30 -9.36 -4.91 9.17
C TYR A 30 -10.38 -4.61 10.28
N GLN A 31 -10.14 -5.07 11.51
CA GLN A 31 -11.03 -4.80 12.65
C GLN A 31 -11.15 -3.29 12.92
N THR A 32 -10.06 -2.55 12.80
CA THR A 32 -10.06 -1.09 12.95
C THR A 32 -10.93 -0.43 11.87
N LEU A 33 -10.77 -0.82 10.61
CA LEU A 33 -11.59 -0.33 9.49
C LEU A 33 -13.06 -0.65 9.69
N TYR A 34 -13.34 -1.89 10.08
CA TYR A 34 -14.70 -2.33 10.33
C TYR A 34 -15.38 -1.48 11.43
N ARG A 35 -14.71 -1.26 12.54
CA ARG A 35 -15.24 -0.40 13.63
C ARG A 35 -15.42 1.05 13.17
N LEU A 36 -14.46 1.60 12.40
CA LEU A 36 -14.58 2.94 11.87
C LEU A 36 -15.81 3.10 10.98
N ARG A 37 -16.02 2.18 10.02
CA ARG A 37 -17.15 2.26 9.08
C ARG A 37 -18.49 1.93 9.74
N THR A 38 -18.56 0.90 10.58
CA THR A 38 -19.84 0.41 11.11
C THR A 38 -20.23 1.08 12.43
N VAL A 39 -19.35 1.07 13.43
CA VAL A 39 -19.65 1.58 14.78
C VAL A 39 -19.53 3.10 14.81
N CYS A 40 -18.40 3.64 14.32
CA CYS A 40 -18.15 5.08 14.35
C CYS A 40 -18.83 5.83 13.20
N ARG A 41 -19.36 5.13 12.20
CA ARG A 41 -19.97 5.69 10.98
C ARG A 41 -19.08 6.73 10.29
N PHE A 42 -17.79 6.45 10.25
CA PHE A 42 -16.82 7.32 9.61
C PHE A 42 -16.98 7.26 8.09
N GLN A 43 -17.36 8.38 7.47
CA GLN A 43 -17.58 8.50 6.03
C GLN A 43 -16.41 9.18 5.29
N GLY A 44 -15.37 9.59 6.04
CA GLY A 44 -14.19 10.22 5.47
C GLY A 44 -13.36 9.23 4.64
N TYR A 45 -12.43 9.78 3.87
CA TYR A 45 -11.50 9.02 3.04
C TYR A 45 -10.57 8.15 3.89
N ILE A 46 -10.42 6.88 3.53
CA ILE A 46 -9.49 5.95 4.20
C ILE A 46 -8.48 5.39 3.19
N HIS A 47 -7.21 5.68 3.42
CA HIS A 47 -6.09 5.07 2.74
C HIS A 47 -5.44 4.02 3.67
N VAL A 48 -5.37 2.79 3.23
CA VAL A 48 -4.78 1.67 3.99
C VAL A 48 -3.48 1.22 3.37
N LYS A 49 -2.44 1.07 4.20
CA LYS A 49 -1.23 0.36 3.82
C LYS A 49 -1.41 -1.13 4.15
N ALA A 50 -1.63 -1.95 3.13
CA ALA A 50 -1.74 -3.39 3.29
C ALA A 50 -0.39 -4.02 3.65
N ILE A 51 -0.44 -5.11 4.42
CA ILE A 51 0.75 -5.80 4.91
C ILE A 51 1.18 -6.86 3.89
N PRO A 52 2.40 -6.76 3.31
CA PRO A 52 2.93 -7.79 2.42
C PRO A 52 3.01 -9.15 3.12
N GLY A 53 2.55 -10.21 2.45
CA GLY A 53 2.55 -11.56 2.99
C GLY A 53 1.35 -11.92 3.86
N ALA A 54 0.41 -10.99 4.07
CA ALA A 54 -0.83 -11.28 4.79
C ALA A 54 -1.79 -12.14 3.95
N ASP A 55 -2.71 -12.82 4.65
CA ASP A 55 -3.77 -13.63 4.05
C ASP A 55 -4.57 -12.81 3.01
N PRO A 56 -4.70 -13.30 1.77
CA PRO A 56 -5.48 -12.66 0.73
C PRO A 56 -6.91 -12.30 1.13
N VAL A 57 -7.55 -13.09 1.96
CA VAL A 57 -8.93 -12.84 2.43
C VAL A 57 -8.99 -11.59 3.32
N LEU A 58 -7.99 -11.38 4.17
CA LEU A 58 -7.92 -10.18 5.02
C LEU A 58 -7.68 -8.91 4.19
N ILE A 59 -6.82 -9.00 3.17
CA ILE A 59 -6.57 -7.90 2.23
C ILE A 59 -7.85 -7.54 1.46
N GLU A 60 -8.59 -8.54 0.99
CA GLU A 60 -9.86 -8.36 0.29
C GLU A 60 -10.90 -7.69 1.18
N LYS A 61 -11.14 -8.23 2.37
CA LYS A 61 -12.08 -7.65 3.35
C LYS A 61 -11.76 -6.19 3.67
N ALA A 62 -10.48 -5.86 3.85
CA ALA A 62 -10.05 -4.49 4.09
C ALA A 62 -10.28 -3.59 2.86
N GLY A 63 -10.16 -4.14 1.64
CA GLY A 63 -10.39 -3.42 0.40
C GLY A 63 -11.82 -2.91 0.22
N PHE A 64 -12.83 -3.62 0.74
CA PHE A 64 -14.22 -3.16 0.73
C PHE A 64 -14.51 -2.03 1.74
N LEU A 65 -13.59 -1.77 2.67
CA LEU A 65 -13.73 -0.74 3.70
C LEU A 65 -12.83 0.48 3.45
N ALA A 66 -11.86 0.35 2.55
CA ALA A 66 -10.90 1.38 2.21
C ALA A 66 -11.21 2.06 0.87
N ASP A 67 -10.94 3.35 0.78
CA ASP A 67 -11.03 4.06 -0.50
C ASP A 67 -9.80 3.82 -1.37
N ARG A 68 -8.62 3.72 -0.76
CA ARG A 68 -7.34 3.42 -1.41
C ARG A 68 -6.57 2.39 -0.62
N MET A 69 -5.86 1.52 -1.33
CA MET A 69 -4.85 0.64 -0.74
C MET A 69 -3.46 0.92 -1.33
N SER A 70 -2.45 0.74 -0.51
CA SER A 70 -1.06 0.79 -0.96
C SER A 70 -0.27 -0.41 -0.42
N ILE A 71 0.69 -0.85 -1.23
CA ILE A 71 1.72 -1.79 -0.82
C ILE A 71 3.03 -1.19 -1.31
N ASN A 72 3.93 -0.87 -0.39
CA ASN A 72 5.18 -0.23 -0.77
C ASN A 72 6.12 -1.23 -1.44
N LEU A 73 6.62 -0.87 -2.62
CA LEU A 73 7.69 -1.61 -3.29
C LEU A 73 9.01 -1.49 -2.53
N GLU A 74 9.20 -0.39 -1.82
CA GLU A 74 10.35 0.06 -1.04
C GLU A 74 11.55 0.39 -1.93
N LEU A 75 12.07 -0.55 -2.72
CA LEU A 75 13.28 -0.39 -3.53
C LEU A 75 13.05 -0.87 -4.97
N PRO A 76 13.71 -0.25 -5.95
CA PRO A 76 13.46 -0.53 -7.37
C PRO A 76 13.84 -1.95 -7.80
N THR A 77 14.88 -2.54 -7.20
CA THR A 77 15.43 -3.84 -7.61
C THR A 77 15.33 -4.92 -6.54
N SER A 78 15.36 -6.18 -6.97
CA SER A 78 15.42 -7.32 -6.04
C SER A 78 16.76 -7.39 -5.29
N ALA A 79 17.84 -6.87 -5.89
CA ALA A 79 19.14 -6.80 -5.24
C ALA A 79 19.10 -5.80 -4.08
N ALA A 80 18.57 -4.61 -4.33
CA ALA A 80 18.37 -3.57 -3.32
C ALA A 80 17.47 -4.06 -2.17
N LEU A 81 16.36 -4.75 -2.49
CA LEU A 81 15.49 -5.34 -1.45
C LEU A 81 16.23 -6.34 -0.57
N ARG A 82 17.04 -7.24 -1.16
CA ARG A 82 17.84 -8.20 -0.36
C ARG A 82 18.85 -7.51 0.56
N GLN A 83 19.40 -6.40 0.11
CA GLN A 83 20.40 -5.65 0.87
C GLN A 83 19.79 -4.84 2.01
N LEU A 84 18.71 -4.11 1.78
CA LEU A 84 18.18 -3.11 2.72
C LEU A 84 16.85 -3.52 3.38
N ALA A 85 16.14 -4.48 2.81
CA ALA A 85 14.87 -4.99 3.34
C ALA A 85 14.78 -6.51 3.20
N PRO A 86 15.69 -7.29 3.82
CA PRO A 86 15.82 -8.76 3.59
C PRO A 86 14.57 -9.55 3.97
N CYS A 87 13.72 -9.02 4.86
CA CYS A 87 12.44 -9.61 5.22
C CYS A 87 11.36 -9.48 4.13
N LYS A 88 11.64 -8.74 3.05
CA LYS A 88 10.72 -8.51 1.94
C LYS A 88 11.27 -9.12 0.65
N SER A 89 10.38 -9.62 -0.19
CA SER A 89 10.72 -10.07 -1.53
C SER A 89 9.78 -9.44 -2.55
N ARG A 90 10.22 -9.36 -3.81
CA ARG A 90 9.32 -8.91 -4.89
C ARG A 90 8.05 -9.76 -4.95
N HIS A 91 8.16 -11.08 -4.73
CA HIS A 91 7.00 -11.96 -4.75
C HIS A 91 5.98 -11.59 -3.67
N THR A 92 6.41 -11.40 -2.42
CA THR A 92 5.52 -11.04 -1.30
C THR A 92 4.88 -9.67 -1.46
N ILE A 93 5.49 -8.76 -2.25
CA ILE A 93 4.96 -7.43 -2.56
C ILE A 93 4.03 -7.46 -3.78
N LEU A 94 4.47 -8.06 -4.89
CA LEU A 94 3.74 -8.00 -6.15
C LEU A 94 2.50 -8.91 -6.17
N LYS A 95 2.51 -10.03 -5.42
CA LYS A 95 1.35 -10.92 -5.34
C LYS A 95 0.10 -10.21 -4.81
N PRO A 96 0.12 -9.55 -3.64
CA PRO A 96 -1.05 -8.81 -3.17
C PRO A 96 -1.37 -7.57 -4.01
N MET A 97 -0.38 -6.92 -4.65
CA MET A 97 -0.66 -5.85 -5.61
C MET A 97 -1.49 -6.37 -6.80
N ARG A 98 -1.18 -7.56 -7.31
CA ARG A 98 -1.94 -8.22 -8.38
C ARG A 98 -3.35 -8.58 -7.92
N GLN A 99 -3.49 -9.09 -6.70
CA GLN A 99 -4.78 -9.39 -6.10
C GLN A 99 -5.67 -8.13 -6.03
N ILE A 100 -5.14 -7.02 -5.52
CA ILE A 100 -5.88 -5.75 -5.43
C ILE A 100 -6.29 -5.28 -6.83
N GLN A 101 -5.40 -5.35 -7.81
CA GLN A 101 -5.71 -4.97 -9.20
C GLN A 101 -6.84 -5.82 -9.77
N ASN A 102 -6.79 -7.14 -9.59
CA ASN A 102 -7.83 -8.04 -10.06
C ASN A 102 -9.17 -7.75 -9.38
N GLY A 103 -9.17 -7.52 -8.07
CA GLY A 103 -10.37 -7.12 -7.33
C GLY A 103 -10.97 -5.80 -7.80
N ILE A 104 -10.14 -4.79 -8.11
CA ILE A 104 -10.60 -3.52 -8.67
C ILE A 104 -11.26 -3.72 -10.05
N VAL A 105 -10.65 -4.53 -10.92
CA VAL A 105 -11.20 -4.82 -12.26
C VAL A 105 -12.51 -5.59 -12.15
N GLN A 106 -12.55 -6.65 -11.34
CA GLN A 106 -13.75 -7.44 -11.11
C GLN A 106 -14.88 -6.57 -10.56
N ASN A 107 -14.62 -5.77 -9.52
CA ASN A 107 -15.63 -4.92 -8.90
C ASN A 107 -16.20 -3.86 -9.87
N LYS A 108 -15.38 -3.33 -10.78
CA LYS A 108 -15.86 -2.44 -11.84
C LYS A 108 -16.85 -3.13 -12.76
N ASN A 109 -16.58 -4.38 -13.15
CA ASN A 109 -17.48 -5.16 -13.99
C ASN A 109 -18.79 -5.48 -13.27
N GLU A 110 -18.71 -5.85 -11.99
CA GLU A 110 -19.88 -6.09 -11.13
C GLU A 110 -20.76 -4.83 -10.97
N LEU A 111 -20.14 -3.67 -10.79
CA LEU A 111 -20.83 -2.37 -10.70
C LEU A 111 -21.55 -1.98 -12.00
N MET A 112 -21.07 -2.42 -13.16
CA MET A 112 -21.77 -2.24 -14.44
C MET A 112 -23.07 -3.07 -14.48
N VAL A 113 -23.10 -4.22 -13.86
CA VAL A 113 -24.26 -5.12 -13.79
C VAL A 113 -25.20 -4.73 -12.64
N CYS A 114 -24.63 -4.47 -11.46
CA CYS A 114 -25.40 -4.12 -10.26
C CYS A 114 -24.80 -2.91 -9.55
N ARG A 115 -25.46 -1.77 -9.63
CA ARG A 115 -25.02 -0.53 -8.96
C ARG A 115 -25.04 -0.57 -7.44
N LYS A 116 -25.65 -1.60 -6.84
CA LYS A 116 -25.68 -1.81 -5.37
C LYS A 116 -24.50 -2.62 -4.86
N THR A 117 -23.63 -3.13 -5.73
CA THR A 117 -22.39 -3.82 -5.33
C THR A 117 -21.53 -2.88 -4.48
N PRO A 118 -21.04 -3.32 -3.31
CA PRO A 118 -20.14 -2.51 -2.50
C PRO A 118 -18.86 -2.17 -3.30
N PRO A 119 -18.38 -0.91 -3.25
CA PRO A 119 -17.16 -0.54 -3.97
C PRO A 119 -15.93 -1.20 -3.33
N PHE A 120 -15.01 -1.68 -4.16
CA PHE A 120 -13.73 -2.22 -3.74
C PHE A 120 -12.61 -1.26 -4.14
N VAL A 121 -11.90 -0.66 -3.17
CA VAL A 121 -10.77 0.25 -3.38
C VAL A 121 -11.05 1.27 -4.51
N PRO A 122 -12.11 2.07 -4.43
CA PRO A 122 -12.58 2.90 -5.56
C PRO A 122 -11.57 3.95 -6.02
N ALA A 123 -10.71 4.45 -5.13
CA ALA A 123 -9.62 5.37 -5.48
C ALA A 123 -8.36 4.65 -6.00
N GLY A 124 -8.40 3.32 -6.12
CA GLY A 124 -7.32 2.50 -6.69
C GLY A 124 -6.16 2.26 -5.75
N GLN A 125 -5.13 1.59 -6.27
CA GLN A 125 -3.92 1.30 -5.50
C GLN A 125 -2.76 2.25 -5.81
N SER A 126 -1.81 2.33 -4.88
CA SER A 126 -0.57 3.09 -5.01
C SER A 126 0.61 2.33 -4.38
N THR A 127 1.81 2.80 -4.66
CA THR A 127 3.05 2.29 -4.07
C THR A 127 4.03 3.42 -3.76
N GLN A 128 5.09 3.10 -3.06
CA GLN A 128 6.19 4.02 -2.76
C GLN A 128 7.53 3.32 -2.98
N MET A 129 8.48 4.06 -3.52
CA MET A 129 9.89 3.67 -3.66
C MET A 129 10.79 4.67 -2.94
N ILE A 130 11.85 4.18 -2.33
CA ILE A 130 12.94 4.97 -1.75
C ILE A 130 14.01 5.13 -2.84
N ILE A 131 14.43 6.36 -3.07
CA ILE A 131 15.38 6.73 -4.12
C ILE A 131 16.66 7.24 -3.47
N GLY A 132 17.81 6.88 -4.04
CA GLY A 132 19.14 7.31 -3.55
C GLY A 132 19.70 6.42 -2.42
N ALA A 133 19.01 5.33 -2.05
CA ALA A 133 19.54 4.35 -1.10
C ALA A 133 20.41 3.28 -1.76
N THR A 134 20.31 3.11 -3.06
CA THR A 134 20.96 2.09 -3.89
C THR A 134 21.31 2.66 -5.25
N PRO A 135 22.25 2.05 -6.00
CA PRO A 135 22.91 2.69 -7.16
C PRO A 135 22.05 2.68 -8.44
N GLU A 136 20.75 2.41 -8.34
CA GLU A 136 19.89 2.46 -9.51
C GLU A 136 19.83 3.87 -10.10
N ASN A 137 19.95 3.96 -11.41
CA ASN A 137 19.81 5.22 -12.15
C ASN A 137 18.35 5.53 -12.47
N ASP A 138 18.08 6.75 -12.91
CA ASP A 138 16.73 7.23 -13.22
C ASP A 138 16.02 6.38 -14.26
N PHE A 139 16.73 5.88 -15.27
CA PHE A 139 16.16 5.01 -16.30
C PHE A 139 15.62 3.70 -15.68
N GLN A 140 16.36 3.09 -14.78
CA GLN A 140 15.94 1.86 -14.09
C GLN A 140 14.72 2.14 -13.19
N ILE A 141 14.75 3.24 -12.44
CA ILE A 141 13.66 3.65 -11.55
C ILE A 141 12.38 3.91 -12.36
N MET A 142 12.50 4.68 -13.45
CA MET A 142 11.35 5.01 -14.31
C MET A 142 10.80 3.79 -15.04
N SER A 143 11.67 2.89 -15.51
CA SER A 143 11.25 1.63 -16.14
C SER A 143 10.46 0.74 -15.16
N VAL A 144 10.87 0.68 -13.89
CA VAL A 144 10.11 -0.03 -12.85
C VAL A 144 8.77 0.64 -12.62
N ALA A 145 8.73 1.97 -12.51
CA ALA A 145 7.48 2.72 -12.32
C ALA A 145 6.52 2.51 -13.49
N GLU A 146 6.99 2.58 -14.73
CA GLU A 146 6.20 2.32 -15.93
C GLU A 146 5.60 0.90 -15.90
N GLY A 147 6.42 -0.11 -15.62
CA GLY A 147 5.94 -1.49 -15.48
C GLY A 147 4.87 -1.65 -14.40
N LEU A 148 4.97 -0.90 -13.30
CA LEU A 148 3.95 -0.90 -12.25
C LEU A 148 2.64 -0.25 -12.71
N TYR A 149 2.69 0.87 -13.42
CA TYR A 149 1.50 1.49 -14.00
C TYR A 149 0.81 0.56 -15.00
N GLN A 150 1.57 -0.01 -15.93
CA GLN A 150 1.04 -0.86 -17.00
C GLN A 150 0.47 -2.19 -16.47
N ASN A 151 1.20 -2.87 -15.57
CA ASN A 151 0.88 -4.24 -15.17
C ASN A 151 0.01 -4.34 -13.92
N PHE A 152 -0.03 -3.32 -13.07
CA PHE A 152 -0.77 -3.34 -11.80
C PHE A 152 -1.82 -2.24 -11.70
N GLY A 153 -2.04 -1.46 -12.76
CA GLY A 153 -3.06 -0.41 -12.80
C GLY A 153 -2.93 0.61 -11.69
N LEU A 154 -1.70 0.89 -11.25
CA LEU A 154 -1.45 1.85 -10.18
C LEU A 154 -2.00 3.22 -10.55
N LYS A 155 -2.48 3.95 -9.54
CA LYS A 155 -2.87 5.36 -9.69
C LYS A 155 -1.73 6.31 -9.37
N ARG A 156 -0.81 5.90 -8.49
CA ARG A 156 0.35 6.71 -8.08
C ARG A 156 1.52 5.82 -7.69
N VAL A 157 2.70 6.25 -8.05
CA VAL A 157 3.99 5.83 -7.50
C VAL A 157 4.57 7.03 -6.76
N PHE A 158 4.78 6.90 -5.46
CA PHE A 158 5.42 7.91 -4.65
C PHE A 158 6.92 7.64 -4.57
N TYR A 159 7.71 8.71 -4.57
CA TYR A 159 9.16 8.66 -4.41
C TYR A 159 9.54 9.35 -3.10
N SER A 160 10.37 8.67 -2.30
CA SER A 160 10.93 9.22 -1.08
C SER A 160 12.45 9.25 -1.21
N ALA A 161 13.06 10.41 -0.98
CA ALA A 161 14.50 10.50 -0.90
C ALA A 161 15.02 9.70 0.30
N PHE A 162 16.10 8.93 0.09
CA PHE A 162 16.81 8.29 1.20
C PHE A 162 17.60 9.35 1.98
N VAL A 163 17.45 9.33 3.29
CA VAL A 163 18.23 10.18 4.21
C VAL A 163 18.76 9.31 5.34
N ASN A 164 20.06 9.21 5.49
CA ASN A 164 20.70 8.49 6.59
C ASN A 164 20.72 9.35 7.86
N VAL A 165 19.57 9.50 8.50
CA VAL A 165 19.38 10.41 9.66
C VAL A 165 20.23 9.99 10.87
N ASN A 166 20.43 8.70 11.08
CA ASN A 166 21.12 8.17 12.26
C ASN A 166 22.62 7.94 12.02
N HIS A 167 23.17 8.34 10.86
CA HIS A 167 24.56 8.11 10.47
C HIS A 167 25.00 6.64 10.67
N ASN A 168 24.08 5.70 10.48
CA ASN A 168 24.35 4.28 10.66
C ASN A 168 25.30 3.81 9.54
N SER A 169 26.48 3.35 9.94
CA SER A 169 27.53 2.90 9.02
C SER A 169 27.15 1.65 8.22
N SER A 170 26.11 0.91 8.64
CA SER A 170 25.59 -0.25 7.90
C SER A 170 24.66 0.16 6.72
N LEU A 171 24.24 1.42 6.66
CA LEU A 171 23.42 1.96 5.60
C LEU A 171 24.31 2.64 4.53
N PRO A 172 23.86 2.67 3.27
CA PRO A 172 24.58 3.37 2.22
C PRO A 172 24.77 4.85 2.55
N SER A 173 25.95 5.37 2.27
CA SER A 173 26.29 6.80 2.36
C SER A 173 26.35 7.43 0.97
N LEU A 174 25.43 7.05 0.08
CA LEU A 174 25.40 7.62 -1.25
C LEU A 174 24.98 9.09 -1.18
N PRO A 175 25.67 9.99 -1.89
CA PRO A 175 25.18 11.33 -2.09
C PRO A 175 23.83 11.24 -2.84
N GLY A 176 22.84 11.95 -2.34
CA GLY A 176 21.55 12.06 -3.01
C GLY A 176 21.64 12.84 -4.32
#